data_5db3d45536201ec016c5994a020f4ed8
#
_entry.id   5db3d45536201ec016c5994a020f4ed8
#
_cell.length_a   1.000
_cell.length_b   1.000
_cell.length_c   1.000
_cell.angle_alpha   90.00
_cell.angle_beta   90.00
_cell.angle_gamma   90.00
#
_symmetry.space_group_name_H-M   'P 1'
#
loop_
_entity.id
_entity.type
_entity.pdbx_description
1 polymer ?
#
loop_
_entity_poly.entity_id
_entity_poly.type
_entity_poly.pdbx_seq_one_letter_code
_entity_poly.pdbx_strand_id
1 'polypeptide(L)'
;MQIQKILIISTMIITLISCATMTDTQRGTAQGTAIGAGAGAAIGALIGGGKGAAIGAGSGALLGAGAAYLWSQKMEEQKRQMETATAGTGVQVTQTQDNRLKLNIPSDISFDSGRADIKP
;
A
#
# COMPACT_ATOMS: atom_id res chain seq x y z
N MET A 1 -0.92 16.68 34.46
CA MET A 1 -1.19 17.17 33.09
C MET A 1 0.02 17.11 32.15
N GLN A 2 1.22 17.48 32.58
CA GLN A 2 2.44 17.45 31.72
C GLN A 2 2.85 16.01 31.37
N ILE A 3 2.86 15.10 32.31
CA ILE A 3 3.26 13.69 32.11
C ILE A 3 2.36 13.00 31.07
N GLN A 4 1.06 13.28 31.10
CA GLN A 4 0.12 12.72 30.16
C GLN A 4 0.36 13.22 28.72
N LYS A 5 0.72 14.48 28.55
CA LYS A 5 1.10 15.05 27.23
C LYS A 5 2.40 14.44 26.70
N ILE A 6 3.40 14.24 27.56
CA ILE A 6 4.67 13.61 27.19
C ILE A 6 4.46 12.15 26.79
N LEU A 7 3.60 11.41 27.51
CA LEU A 7 3.22 10.03 27.15
C LEU A 7 2.56 9.95 25.76
N ILE A 8 1.62 10.85 25.47
CA ILE A 8 0.91 10.90 24.17
C ILE A 8 1.90 11.22 23.03
N ILE A 9 2.79 12.19 23.23
CA ILE A 9 3.79 12.58 22.22
C ILE A 9 4.78 11.43 22.00
N SER A 10 5.25 10.77 23.06
CA SER A 10 6.16 9.64 22.96
C SER A 10 5.55 8.46 22.21
N THR A 11 4.28 8.15 22.45
CA THR A 11 3.55 7.09 21.75
C THR A 11 3.38 7.44 20.26
N MET A 12 3.10 8.70 19.95
CA MET A 12 2.93 9.16 18.58
C MET A 12 4.24 9.10 17.76
N ILE A 13 5.38 9.37 18.39
CA ILE A 13 6.70 9.29 17.73
C ILE A 13 7.07 7.84 17.43
N ILE A 14 6.79 6.91 18.35
CA ILE A 14 7.10 5.48 18.15
C ILE A 14 6.30 4.89 16.97
N THR A 15 5.06 5.30 16.77
CA THR A 15 4.22 4.82 15.66
C THR A 15 4.71 5.32 14.29
N LEU A 16 5.33 6.49 14.22
CA LEU A 16 5.85 7.04 12.97
C LEU A 16 7.12 6.33 12.46
N ILE A 17 7.96 5.83 13.35
CA ILE A 17 9.22 5.15 12.99
C ILE A 17 8.95 3.75 12.43
N SER A 18 7.83 3.11 12.79
CA SER A 18 7.49 1.75 12.36
C SER A 18 7.17 1.62 10.86
N CYS A 19 6.83 2.72 10.18
CA CYS A 19 6.47 2.70 8.76
C CYS A 19 7.67 2.62 7.80
N ALA A 20 8.89 2.90 8.27
CA ALA A 20 10.07 3.00 7.40
C ALA A 20 10.58 1.63 6.92
N THR A 21 10.32 0.56 7.66
CA THR A 21 10.81 -0.81 7.38
C THR A 21 9.71 -1.77 6.92
N MET A 22 8.52 -1.25 6.61
CA MET A 22 7.39 -2.07 6.15
C MET A 22 7.57 -2.56 4.73
N THR A 23 7.20 -3.82 4.48
CA THR A 23 7.04 -4.37 3.13
C THR A 23 5.88 -3.71 2.40
N ASP A 24 5.82 -3.83 1.07
CA ASP A 24 4.75 -3.24 0.26
C ASP A 24 3.37 -3.76 0.67
N THR A 25 3.25 -5.05 0.98
CA THR A 25 2.02 -5.65 1.54
C THR A 25 1.63 -5.04 2.89
N GLN A 26 2.60 -4.84 3.77
CA GLN A 26 2.34 -4.23 5.08
C GLN A 26 1.89 -2.78 4.95
N ARG A 27 2.52 -2.01 4.05
CA ARG A 27 2.10 -0.62 3.75
C ARG A 27 0.69 -0.56 3.19
N GLY A 28 0.37 -1.41 2.20
CA GLY A 28 -0.97 -1.50 1.63
C GLY A 28 -2.02 -1.85 2.69
N THR A 29 -1.72 -2.82 3.56
CA THR A 29 -2.61 -3.22 4.66
C THR A 29 -2.79 -2.10 5.67
N ALA A 30 -1.72 -1.39 6.05
CA ALA A 30 -1.79 -0.26 6.98
C ALA A 30 -2.63 0.90 6.41
N GLN A 31 -2.46 1.22 5.12
CA GLN A 31 -3.27 2.24 4.43
C GLN A 31 -4.75 1.82 4.38
N GLY A 32 -5.05 0.57 4.00
CA GLY A 32 -6.41 0.04 3.98
C GLY A 32 -7.06 0.07 5.36
N THR A 33 -6.31 -0.26 6.40
CA THR A 33 -6.76 -0.18 7.78
C THR A 33 -7.10 1.27 8.19
N ALA A 34 -6.23 2.22 7.86
CA ALA A 34 -6.44 3.64 8.19
C ALA A 34 -7.65 4.23 7.45
N ILE A 35 -7.79 3.93 6.15
CA ILE A 35 -8.94 4.37 5.35
C ILE A 35 -10.22 3.72 5.86
N GLY A 36 -10.21 2.42 6.11
CA GLY A 36 -11.36 1.68 6.64
C GLY A 36 -11.78 2.17 8.01
N ALA A 37 -10.84 2.41 8.92
CA ALA A 37 -11.10 2.97 10.24
C ALA A 37 -11.69 4.38 10.15
N GLY A 38 -11.14 5.26 9.31
CA GLY A 38 -11.63 6.61 9.13
C GLY A 38 -13.04 6.66 8.55
N ALA A 39 -13.30 5.92 7.48
CA ALA A 39 -14.62 5.83 6.88
C ALA A 39 -15.65 5.19 7.83
N GLY A 40 -15.28 4.10 8.51
CA GLY A 40 -16.13 3.45 9.49
C GLY A 40 -16.43 4.34 10.68
N ALA A 41 -15.44 5.09 11.18
CA ALA A 41 -15.65 6.06 12.25
C ALA A 41 -16.63 7.18 11.85
N ALA A 42 -16.48 7.73 10.65
CA ALA A 42 -17.36 8.79 10.16
C ALA A 42 -18.81 8.33 10.05
N ILE A 43 -19.05 7.17 9.41
CA ILE A 43 -20.38 6.58 9.29
C ILE A 43 -20.94 6.21 10.66
N GLY A 44 -20.15 5.57 11.51
CA GLY A 44 -20.55 5.19 12.86
C GLY A 44 -20.90 6.40 13.73
N ALA A 45 -20.17 7.51 13.61
CA ALA A 45 -20.45 8.75 14.32
C ALA A 45 -21.82 9.36 13.96
N LEU A 46 -22.19 9.30 12.68
CA LEU A 46 -23.49 9.81 12.21
C LEU A 46 -24.67 9.02 12.80
N ILE A 47 -24.50 7.73 13.01
CA ILE A 47 -25.57 6.82 13.46
C ILE A 47 -25.63 6.75 15.00
N GLY A 48 -24.50 6.63 15.67
CA GLY A 48 -24.41 6.34 17.09
C GLY A 48 -23.52 7.28 17.93
N GLY A 49 -23.18 8.46 17.37
CA GLY A 49 -22.29 9.41 18.02
C GLY A 49 -20.92 8.83 18.35
N GLY A 50 -20.35 9.20 19.49
CA GLY A 50 -19.01 8.73 19.88
C GLY A 50 -18.86 7.23 20.04
N LYS A 51 -19.87 6.53 20.55
CA LYS A 51 -19.87 5.06 20.66
C LYS A 51 -19.95 4.42 19.28
N GLY A 52 -20.80 4.93 18.41
CA GLY A 52 -20.90 4.49 17.03
C GLY A 52 -19.60 4.70 16.25
N ALA A 53 -18.93 5.83 16.46
CA ALA A 53 -17.60 6.10 15.85
C ALA A 53 -16.56 5.05 16.25
N ALA A 54 -16.50 4.68 17.54
CA ALA A 54 -15.55 3.67 18.01
C ALA A 54 -15.81 2.28 17.43
N ILE A 55 -17.07 1.84 17.37
CA ILE A 55 -17.45 0.57 16.77
C ILE A 55 -17.20 0.58 15.27
N GLY A 56 -17.59 1.68 14.59
CA GLY A 56 -17.40 1.84 13.15
C GLY A 56 -15.92 1.90 12.77
N ALA A 57 -15.08 2.56 13.56
CA ALA A 57 -13.63 2.56 13.34
C ALA A 57 -13.04 1.15 13.46
N GLY A 58 -13.42 0.40 14.49
CA GLY A 58 -12.92 -0.96 14.69
C GLY A 58 -13.32 -1.92 13.57
N SER A 59 -14.61 -1.96 13.22
CA SER A 59 -15.10 -2.81 12.12
C SER A 59 -14.55 -2.39 10.76
N GLY A 60 -14.50 -1.09 10.50
CA GLY A 60 -13.94 -0.55 9.26
C GLY A 60 -12.44 -0.83 9.13
N ALA A 61 -11.68 -0.77 10.23
CA ALA A 61 -10.26 -1.13 10.25
C ALA A 61 -10.04 -2.59 9.84
N LEU A 62 -10.82 -3.51 10.40
CA LEU A 62 -10.71 -4.95 10.10
C LEU A 62 -11.06 -5.24 8.62
N LEU A 63 -12.14 -4.67 8.12
CA LEU A 63 -12.53 -4.84 6.72
C LEU A 63 -11.52 -4.22 5.77
N GLY A 64 -11.03 -3.01 6.08
CA GLY A 64 -10.01 -2.32 5.29
C GLY A 64 -8.67 -3.06 5.28
N ALA A 65 -8.24 -3.59 6.42
CA ALA A 65 -7.03 -4.41 6.52
C ALA A 65 -7.14 -5.69 5.69
N GLY A 66 -8.24 -6.42 5.82
CA GLY A 66 -8.48 -7.68 5.12
C GLY A 66 -8.51 -7.49 3.59
N ALA A 67 -9.26 -6.50 3.11
CA ALA A 67 -9.34 -6.19 1.69
C ALA A 67 -7.99 -5.77 1.11
N ALA A 68 -7.27 -4.89 1.81
CA ALA A 68 -5.96 -4.41 1.39
C ALA A 68 -4.91 -5.52 1.38
N TYR A 69 -4.94 -6.41 2.37
CA TYR A 69 -4.05 -7.57 2.43
C TYR A 69 -4.22 -8.51 1.24
N LEU A 70 -5.47 -8.89 0.94
CA LEU A 70 -5.78 -9.75 -0.22
C LEU A 70 -5.40 -9.09 -1.54
N TRP A 71 -5.63 -7.78 -1.65
CA TRP A 71 -5.23 -7.01 -2.83
C TRP A 71 -3.71 -6.99 -3.00
N SER A 72 -2.99 -6.70 -1.93
CA SER A 72 -1.52 -6.64 -1.95
C SER A 72 -0.90 -8.00 -2.30
N GLN A 73 -1.43 -9.10 -1.78
CA GLN A 73 -0.97 -10.44 -2.15
C GLN A 73 -1.16 -10.74 -3.64
N LYS A 74 -2.31 -10.35 -4.22
CA LYS A 74 -2.53 -10.50 -5.67
C LYS A 74 -1.54 -9.67 -6.49
N MET A 75 -1.24 -8.46 -6.05
CA MET A 75 -0.27 -7.60 -6.74
C MET A 75 1.16 -8.15 -6.66
N GLU A 76 1.57 -8.70 -5.53
CA GLU A 76 2.87 -9.38 -5.40
C GLU A 76 2.97 -10.61 -6.31
N GLU A 77 1.91 -11.39 -6.40
CA GLU A 77 1.85 -12.54 -7.30
C GLU A 77 1.97 -12.11 -8.78
N GLN A 78 1.22 -11.08 -9.18
CA GLN A 78 1.32 -10.52 -10.54
C GLN A 78 2.71 -9.97 -10.83
N LYS A 79 3.33 -9.25 -9.88
CA LYS A 79 4.70 -8.77 -9.99
C LYS A 79 5.66 -9.92 -10.24
N ARG A 80 5.60 -10.98 -9.44
CA ARG A 80 6.47 -12.17 -9.57
C ARG A 80 6.27 -12.88 -10.91
N GLN A 81 5.03 -13.01 -11.39
CA GLN A 81 4.74 -13.58 -12.70
C GLN A 81 5.35 -12.73 -13.84
N MET A 82 5.23 -11.41 -13.74
CA MET A 82 5.84 -10.47 -14.70
C MET A 82 7.37 -10.53 -14.66
N GLU A 83 7.96 -10.54 -13.48
CA GLU A 83 9.42 -10.70 -13.31
C GLU A 83 9.92 -12.02 -13.92
N THR A 84 9.18 -13.10 -13.74
CA THR A 84 9.52 -14.40 -14.33
C THR A 84 9.38 -14.38 -15.85
N ALA A 85 8.31 -13.78 -16.37
CA ALA A 85 8.07 -13.66 -17.80
C ALA A 85 9.08 -12.75 -18.51
N THR A 86 9.61 -11.75 -17.80
CA THR A 86 10.61 -10.80 -18.33
C THR A 86 12.04 -11.16 -17.94
N ALA A 87 12.25 -12.29 -17.27
CA ALA A 87 13.59 -12.75 -16.88
C ALA A 87 14.49 -12.93 -18.11
N GLY A 88 15.64 -12.27 -18.08
CA GLY A 88 16.61 -12.29 -19.20
C GLY A 88 16.39 -11.24 -20.29
N THR A 89 15.28 -10.48 -20.26
CA THR A 89 15.01 -9.41 -21.25
C THR A 89 15.58 -8.05 -20.83
N GLY A 90 16.10 -7.91 -19.60
CA GLY A 90 16.53 -6.62 -19.05
C GLY A 90 15.41 -5.68 -18.64
N VAL A 91 14.15 -6.11 -18.75
CA VAL A 91 12.99 -5.33 -18.30
C VAL A 91 12.92 -5.37 -16.79
N GLN A 92 12.83 -4.20 -16.14
CA GLN A 92 12.66 -4.10 -14.69
C GLN A 92 11.19 -3.88 -14.35
N VAL A 93 10.66 -4.75 -13.50
CA VAL A 93 9.31 -4.64 -12.97
C VAL A 93 9.37 -4.04 -11.57
N THR A 94 8.80 -2.87 -11.39
CA THR A 94 8.73 -2.18 -10.09
C THR A 94 7.28 -1.93 -9.71
N GLN A 95 6.98 -2.07 -8.43
CA GLN A 95 5.68 -1.70 -7.88
C GLN A 95 5.74 -0.26 -7.36
N THR A 96 4.80 0.56 -7.79
CA THR A 96 4.66 1.95 -7.34
C THR A 96 3.88 1.98 -6.02
N GLN A 97 4.03 3.04 -5.23
CA GLN A 97 3.30 3.23 -3.96
C GLN A 97 1.77 3.20 -4.12
N ASP A 98 1.27 3.49 -5.34
CA ASP A 98 -0.14 3.42 -5.71
C ASP A 98 -0.60 1.99 -6.07
N ASN A 99 0.16 0.95 -5.72
CA ASN A 99 -0.09 -0.45 -6.08
C ASN A 99 -0.22 -0.70 -7.61
N ARG A 100 0.52 0.07 -8.42
CA ARG A 100 0.59 -0.11 -9.88
C ARG A 100 1.92 -0.76 -10.25
N LEU A 101 1.90 -1.64 -11.23
CA LEU A 101 3.12 -2.21 -11.80
C LEU A 101 3.67 -1.27 -12.85
N LYS A 102 4.91 -0.85 -12.67
CA LYS A 102 5.68 -0.07 -13.64
C LYS A 102 6.71 -0.98 -14.28
N LEU A 103 6.61 -1.16 -15.58
CA LEU A 103 7.62 -1.84 -16.40
C LEU A 103 8.56 -0.77 -16.97
N ASN A 104 9.83 -0.91 -16.67
CA ASN A 104 10.88 -0.11 -17.26
C ASN A 104 11.55 -0.92 -18.37
N ILE A 105 11.24 -0.60 -19.61
CA ILE A 105 11.76 -1.29 -20.79
C ILE A 105 12.96 -0.48 -21.28
N PRO A 106 14.19 -1.03 -21.27
CA PRO A 106 15.33 -0.36 -21.85
C PRO A 106 15.12 -0.16 -23.37
N SER A 107 15.46 1.02 -23.87
CA SER A 107 15.31 1.37 -25.29
C SER A 107 16.10 0.45 -26.25
N ASP A 108 17.19 -0.12 -25.77
CA ASP A 108 18.06 -1.01 -26.55
C ASP A 108 17.41 -2.35 -26.94
N ILE A 109 16.32 -2.72 -26.24
CA ILE A 109 15.56 -3.94 -26.53
C ILE A 109 14.49 -3.69 -27.59
N SER A 110 13.93 -2.49 -27.63
CA SER A 110 12.77 -2.17 -28.46
C SER A 110 13.18 -1.66 -29.85
N PHE A 111 14.36 -1.06 -29.98
CA PHE A 111 14.82 -0.43 -31.21
C PHE A 111 16.29 -0.75 -31.48
N ASP A 112 16.65 -0.92 -32.75
CA ASP A 112 18.05 -0.92 -33.16
C ASP A 112 18.61 0.51 -33.20
N SER A 113 19.89 0.66 -32.86
CA SER A 113 20.54 1.96 -32.89
C SER A 113 20.38 2.66 -34.26
N GLY A 114 19.69 3.79 -34.22
CA GLY A 114 19.46 4.61 -35.45
C GLY A 114 18.24 4.19 -36.27
N ARG A 115 17.38 3.27 -35.81
CA ARG A 115 16.15 2.86 -36.49
C ARG A 115 14.92 3.09 -35.60
N ALA A 116 13.79 3.44 -36.21
CA ALA A 116 12.52 3.65 -35.56
C ALA A 116 11.59 2.41 -35.65
N ASP A 117 12.07 1.32 -36.25
CA ASP A 117 11.29 0.09 -36.41
C ASP A 117 11.39 -0.78 -35.16
N ILE A 118 10.25 -1.28 -34.66
CA ILE A 118 10.17 -2.16 -33.48
C ILE A 118 10.71 -3.54 -33.88
N LYS A 119 11.59 -4.10 -33.07
CA LYS A 119 12.04 -5.49 -33.22
C LYS A 119 10.89 -6.47 -33.04
N PRO A 120 10.77 -7.51 -33.84
CA PRO A 120 9.76 -8.57 -33.69
C PRO A 120 9.93 -9.35 -32.41
#